data_03b8735afdabbf4fb4b68a77add03013
#
_entry.id   03b8735afdabbf4fb4b68a77add03013
#
_cell.length_a   1.000
_cell.length_b   1.000
_cell.length_c   1.000
_cell.angle_alpha   90.00
_cell.angle_beta   90.00
_cell.angle_gamma   90.00
#
_symmetry.space_group_name_H-M   'P 1'
#
loop_
_entity.id
_entity.type
_entity.pdbx_description
1 polymer ?
#
loop_
_entity_poly.entity_id
_entity_poly.type
_entity_poly.pdbx_seq_one_letter_code
_entity_poly.pdbx_strand_id
1 'polypeptide(L)'
;LKYLNNMVFEKAISLDVSCYEDPAFYDKYQRATLVLTNSFFDLICYDFASFIADVIALICVITTVAVINPVYVLFLVPIFFVFFIELAKSKCVYKRDMEMTTNNRVKAYVQRTVFLRDFSKDMRTSNIFAVIMKRFEASIKANIEILKRYGVKLFLYSMVSSLFSEVIPIVGTLSYAGYEFVTLGSMTAS
;
A
#
# COMPACT_ATOMS: atom_id res chain seq x y z
N LEU A 1 -7.42 -5.61 20.18
CA LEU A 1 -7.20 -6.87 19.44
C LEU A 1 -8.02 -8.03 20.01
N LYS A 2 -7.97 -8.33 21.32
CA LYS A 2 -8.72 -9.43 21.96
C LYS A 2 -10.25 -9.33 21.69
N TYR A 3 -10.82 -8.15 21.79
CA TYR A 3 -12.25 -7.92 21.54
C TYR A 3 -12.65 -8.23 20.09
N LEU A 4 -11.86 -7.76 19.12
CA LEU A 4 -12.10 -8.04 17.69
C LEU A 4 -11.96 -9.52 17.35
N ASN A 5 -10.95 -10.19 17.93
CA ASN A 5 -10.78 -11.63 17.77
C ASN A 5 -12.00 -12.40 18.29
N ASN A 6 -12.49 -12.04 19.46
CA ASN A 6 -13.69 -12.68 20.02
C ASN A 6 -14.92 -12.47 19.14
N MET A 7 -15.15 -11.25 18.65
CA MET A 7 -16.26 -10.98 17.71
C MET A 7 -16.19 -11.83 16.44
N VAL A 8 -15.00 -11.98 15.85
CA VAL A 8 -14.82 -12.80 14.65
C VAL A 8 -15.01 -14.28 14.96
N PHE A 9 -14.52 -14.77 16.11
CA PHE A 9 -14.72 -16.16 16.53
C PHE A 9 -16.18 -16.45 16.82
N GLU A 10 -16.88 -15.60 17.55
CA GLU A 10 -18.33 -15.76 17.78
C GLU A 10 -19.11 -15.76 16.49
N LYS A 11 -18.76 -14.86 15.56
CA LYS A 11 -19.38 -14.82 14.25
C LYS A 11 -19.08 -16.08 13.43
N ALA A 12 -17.83 -16.54 13.44
CA ALA A 12 -17.43 -17.76 12.73
C ALA A 12 -18.18 -19.01 13.24
N ILE A 13 -18.36 -19.13 14.57
CA ILE A 13 -19.11 -20.24 15.18
C ILE A 13 -20.60 -20.16 14.86
N SER A 14 -21.17 -18.97 14.71
CA SER A 14 -22.58 -18.76 14.41
C SER A 14 -22.94 -18.96 12.93
N LEU A 15 -21.98 -19.15 12.04
CA LEU A 15 -22.19 -19.32 10.62
C LEU A 15 -22.51 -20.78 10.27
N ASP A 16 -23.43 -20.96 9.31
CA ASP A 16 -23.73 -22.26 8.75
C ASP A 16 -22.55 -22.79 7.91
N VAL A 17 -22.33 -24.09 7.96
CA VAL A 17 -21.26 -24.77 7.22
C VAL A 17 -21.37 -24.53 5.71
N SER A 18 -22.59 -24.39 5.19
CA SER A 18 -22.86 -24.06 3.78
C SER A 18 -22.21 -22.75 3.33
N CYS A 19 -22.04 -21.78 4.24
CA CYS A 19 -21.37 -20.52 3.92
C CYS A 19 -19.88 -20.71 3.60
N TYR A 20 -19.23 -21.72 4.17
CA TYR A 20 -17.81 -21.99 3.92
C TYR A 20 -17.57 -22.67 2.56
N GLU A 21 -18.61 -23.25 1.97
CA GLU A 21 -18.57 -23.83 0.62
C GLU A 21 -18.73 -22.78 -0.48
N ASP A 22 -19.29 -21.60 -0.16
CA ASP A 22 -19.39 -20.48 -1.09
C ASP A 22 -18.02 -19.78 -1.27
N PRO A 23 -17.42 -19.82 -2.48
CA PRO A 23 -16.14 -19.18 -2.74
C PRO A 23 -16.15 -17.66 -2.48
N ALA A 24 -17.27 -16.98 -2.76
CA ALA A 24 -17.38 -15.53 -2.58
C ALA A 24 -17.43 -15.15 -1.10
N PHE A 25 -18.09 -15.97 -0.28
CA PHE A 25 -18.08 -15.78 1.16
C PHE A 25 -16.70 -16.09 1.75
N TYR A 26 -16.08 -17.18 1.33
CA TYR A 26 -14.75 -17.58 1.81
C TYR A 26 -13.68 -16.52 1.50
N ASP A 27 -13.76 -15.83 0.38
CA ASP A 27 -12.89 -14.71 0.03
C ASP A 27 -13.03 -13.52 0.98
N LYS A 28 -14.26 -13.21 1.37
CA LYS A 28 -14.53 -12.13 2.35
C LYS A 28 -14.02 -12.53 3.74
N TYR A 29 -14.28 -13.76 4.14
CA TYR A 29 -13.83 -14.30 5.41
C TYR A 29 -12.30 -14.31 5.53
N GLN A 30 -11.60 -14.78 4.51
CA GLN A 30 -10.14 -14.81 4.47
C GLN A 30 -9.54 -13.40 4.55
N ARG A 31 -10.12 -12.42 3.87
CA ARG A 31 -9.69 -11.02 3.97
C ARG A 31 -9.89 -10.47 5.38
N ALA A 32 -11.02 -10.74 6.02
CA ALA A 32 -11.27 -10.34 7.39
C ALA A 32 -10.26 -10.96 8.38
N THR A 33 -9.94 -12.24 8.19
CA THR A 33 -8.96 -12.95 9.02
C THR A 33 -7.53 -12.41 8.83
N LEU A 34 -7.14 -12.04 7.60
CA LEU A 34 -5.84 -11.42 7.32
C LEU A 34 -5.65 -10.09 8.05
N VAL A 35 -6.72 -9.29 8.18
CA VAL A 35 -6.69 -8.04 8.94
C VAL A 35 -6.35 -8.28 10.41
N LEU A 36 -6.86 -9.37 11.00
CA LEU A 36 -6.60 -9.73 12.39
C LEU A 36 -5.18 -10.30 12.60
N THR A 37 -4.74 -11.13 11.63
CA THR A 37 -3.46 -11.86 11.76
C THR A 37 -2.24 -10.96 11.53
N ASN A 38 -2.35 -9.94 10.68
CA ASN A 38 -1.23 -9.08 10.28
C ASN A 38 -1.04 -7.84 11.16
N SER A 39 -1.58 -7.81 12.38
CA SER A 39 -1.50 -6.64 13.27
C SER A 39 -1.93 -5.32 12.59
N PHE A 40 -2.86 -5.43 11.64
CA PHE A 40 -3.32 -4.31 10.82
C PHE A 40 -3.88 -3.17 11.68
N PHE A 41 -4.43 -3.52 12.84
CA PHE A 41 -4.94 -2.53 13.79
C PHE A 41 -3.82 -1.69 14.41
N ASP A 42 -2.69 -2.32 14.74
CA ASP A 42 -1.52 -1.63 15.27
C ASP A 42 -0.92 -0.70 14.20
N LEU A 43 -0.92 -1.16 12.93
CA LEU A 43 -0.50 -0.35 11.80
C LEU A 43 -1.39 0.90 11.62
N ILE A 44 -2.71 0.74 11.67
CA ILE A 44 -3.65 1.87 11.57
C ILE A 44 -3.44 2.88 12.71
N CYS A 45 -3.27 2.40 13.95
CA CYS A 45 -3.01 3.28 15.08
C CYS A 45 -1.69 4.04 14.92
N TYR A 46 -0.66 3.37 14.42
CA TYR A 46 0.62 4.00 14.14
C TYR A 46 0.52 5.03 13.01
N ASP A 47 -0.12 4.69 11.89
CA ASP A 47 -0.32 5.60 10.77
C ASP A 47 -1.15 6.82 11.15
N PHE A 48 -2.17 6.63 12.01
CA PHE A 48 -2.97 7.75 12.52
C PHE A 48 -2.16 8.68 13.43
N ALA A 49 -1.33 8.11 14.32
CA ALA A 49 -0.45 8.91 15.17
C ALA A 49 0.60 9.67 14.34
N SER A 50 1.19 9.01 13.34
CA SER A 50 2.12 9.63 12.39
C SER A 50 1.44 10.76 11.61
N PHE A 51 0.21 10.55 11.14
CA PHE A 51 -0.53 11.59 10.44
C PHE A 51 -0.72 12.87 11.28
N ILE A 52 -1.04 12.73 12.58
CA ILE A 52 -1.15 13.89 13.47
C ILE A 52 0.20 14.59 13.61
N ALA A 53 1.28 13.85 13.78
CA ALA A 53 2.63 14.41 13.89
C ALA A 53 3.04 15.14 12.60
N ASP A 54 2.72 14.58 11.43
CA ASP A 54 3.01 15.18 10.12
C ASP A 54 2.23 16.48 9.91
N VAL A 55 0.97 16.55 10.34
CA VAL A 55 0.15 17.78 10.28
C VAL A 55 0.77 18.87 11.15
N ILE A 56 1.18 18.54 12.38
CA ILE A 56 1.86 19.51 13.27
C ILE A 56 3.17 19.99 12.65
N ALA A 57 3.98 19.06 12.14
CA ALA A 57 5.25 19.40 11.48
C ALA A 57 5.02 20.31 10.26
N LEU A 58 4.01 20.04 9.45
CA LEU A 58 3.65 20.86 8.29
C LEU A 58 3.29 22.30 8.71
N ILE A 59 2.47 22.47 9.76
CA ILE A 59 2.11 23.80 10.28
C ILE A 59 3.37 24.54 10.75
N CYS A 60 4.26 23.87 11.48
CA CYS A 60 5.51 24.48 11.95
C CYS A 60 6.41 24.92 10.78
N VAL A 61 6.55 24.07 9.76
CA VAL A 61 7.37 24.40 8.57
C VAL A 61 6.77 25.58 7.81
N ILE A 62 5.46 25.59 7.55
CA ILE A 62 4.78 26.68 6.85
C ILE A 62 4.96 28.00 7.61
N THR A 63 4.79 27.97 8.94
CA THR A 63 4.93 29.17 9.78
C THR A 63 6.36 29.72 9.74
N THR A 64 7.34 28.83 9.89
CA THR A 64 8.77 29.23 9.86
C THR A 64 9.16 29.81 8.50
N VAL A 65 8.76 29.14 7.42
CA VAL A 65 9.03 29.60 6.04
C VAL A 65 8.33 30.92 5.73
N ALA A 66 7.07 31.10 6.18
CA ALA A 66 6.31 32.34 5.98
C ALA A 66 6.93 33.55 6.70
N VAL A 67 7.56 33.33 7.84
CA VAL A 67 8.28 34.41 8.58
C VAL A 67 9.54 34.85 7.84
N ILE A 68 10.26 33.94 7.21
CA ILE A 68 11.46 34.24 6.44
C ILE A 68 11.13 35.01 5.15
N ASN A 69 10.33 34.40 4.31
CA ASN A 69 9.84 35.00 3.07
C ASN A 69 8.55 34.26 2.60
N PRO A 70 7.38 34.93 2.55
CA PRO A 70 6.12 34.32 2.19
C PRO A 70 6.10 33.75 0.77
N VAL A 71 6.97 34.17 -0.12
CA VAL A 71 7.04 33.66 -1.50
C VAL A 71 7.42 32.18 -1.53
N TYR A 72 8.25 31.71 -0.58
CA TYR A 72 8.60 30.29 -0.52
C TYR A 72 7.40 29.38 -0.22
N VAL A 73 6.37 29.89 0.46
CA VAL A 73 5.14 29.11 0.74
C VAL A 73 4.41 28.76 -0.55
N LEU A 74 4.54 29.58 -1.61
CA LEU A 74 3.93 29.32 -2.90
C LEU A 74 4.46 28.03 -3.55
N PHE A 75 5.74 27.70 -3.30
CA PHE A 75 6.34 26.47 -3.82
C PHE A 75 5.84 25.18 -3.12
N LEU A 76 5.10 25.31 -2.03
CA LEU A 76 4.44 24.17 -1.37
C LEU A 76 3.07 23.83 -2.01
N VAL A 77 2.49 24.75 -2.79
CA VAL A 77 1.16 24.55 -3.43
C VAL A 77 1.11 23.29 -4.30
N PRO A 78 2.13 22.94 -5.10
CA PRO A 78 2.12 21.72 -5.90
C PRO A 78 1.95 20.44 -5.08
N ILE A 79 2.36 20.42 -3.80
CA ILE A 79 2.23 19.24 -2.93
C ILE A 79 0.75 18.88 -2.71
N PHE A 80 -0.17 19.84 -2.71
CA PHE A 80 -1.60 19.54 -2.59
C PHE A 80 -2.13 18.70 -3.77
N PHE A 81 -1.58 18.86 -4.96
CA PHE A 81 -1.97 18.05 -6.11
C PHE A 81 -1.53 16.59 -5.97
N VAL A 82 -0.46 16.31 -5.21
CA VAL A 82 0.00 14.95 -4.92
C VAL A 82 -1.08 14.14 -4.22
N PHE A 83 -1.86 14.74 -3.33
CA PHE A 83 -2.96 14.07 -2.65
C PHE A 83 -3.96 13.42 -3.63
N PHE A 84 -4.35 14.14 -4.69
CA PHE A 84 -5.27 13.60 -5.69
C PHE A 84 -4.65 12.49 -6.52
N ILE A 85 -3.35 12.62 -6.83
CA ILE A 85 -2.60 11.59 -7.56
C ILE A 85 -2.48 10.33 -6.72
N GLU A 86 -2.18 10.44 -5.43
CA GLU A 86 -2.08 9.29 -4.51
C GLU A 86 -3.44 8.60 -4.29
N LEU A 87 -4.55 9.34 -4.26
CA LEU A 87 -5.89 8.76 -4.25
C LEU A 87 -6.17 7.93 -5.52
N ALA A 88 -5.79 8.43 -6.69
CA ALA A 88 -5.96 7.69 -7.95
C ALA A 88 -5.07 6.44 -7.99
N LYS A 89 -3.83 6.56 -7.54
CA LYS A 89 -2.87 5.46 -7.40
C LYS A 89 -3.39 4.39 -6.44
N SER A 90 -3.90 4.77 -5.27
CA SER A 90 -4.48 3.87 -4.28
C SER A 90 -5.65 3.06 -4.85
N LYS A 91 -6.55 3.70 -5.61
CA LYS A 91 -7.63 2.99 -6.31
C LYS A 91 -7.10 1.98 -7.34
N CYS A 92 -6.02 2.32 -8.02
CA CYS A 92 -5.36 1.42 -8.99
C CYS A 92 -4.73 0.21 -8.29
N VAL A 93 -4.04 0.43 -7.15
CA VAL A 93 -3.48 -0.62 -6.29
C VAL A 93 -4.58 -1.55 -5.79
N TYR A 94 -5.67 -1.00 -5.27
CA TYR A 94 -6.80 -1.78 -4.79
C TYR A 94 -7.38 -2.71 -5.87
N LYS A 95 -7.58 -2.20 -7.08
CA LYS A 95 -8.07 -3.01 -8.21
C LYS A 95 -7.11 -4.15 -8.56
N ARG A 96 -5.80 -3.85 -8.62
CA ARG A 96 -4.75 -4.86 -8.83
C ARG A 96 -4.82 -5.97 -7.78
N ASP A 97 -4.90 -5.61 -6.51
CA ASP A 97 -4.87 -6.56 -5.41
C ASP A 97 -6.14 -7.41 -5.36
N MET A 98 -7.27 -6.84 -5.76
CA MET A 98 -8.52 -7.59 -5.94
C MET A 98 -8.39 -8.65 -7.05
N GLU A 99 -7.83 -8.30 -8.21
CA GLU A 99 -7.63 -9.27 -9.30
C GLU A 99 -6.63 -10.37 -8.91
N MET A 100 -5.62 -10.05 -8.10
CA MET A 100 -4.61 -11.01 -7.63
C MET A 100 -5.11 -11.95 -6.52
N THR A 101 -6.22 -11.62 -5.84
CA THR A 101 -6.69 -12.36 -4.65
C THR A 101 -6.89 -13.85 -4.93
N THR A 102 -7.53 -14.21 -6.05
CA THR A 102 -7.79 -15.61 -6.42
C THR A 102 -6.49 -16.40 -6.64
N ASN A 103 -5.55 -15.81 -7.36
CA ASN A 103 -4.26 -16.44 -7.63
C ASN A 103 -3.41 -16.56 -6.35
N ASN A 104 -3.49 -15.57 -5.47
CA ASN A 104 -2.79 -15.60 -4.18
C ASN A 104 -3.32 -16.71 -3.27
N ARG A 105 -4.61 -17.05 -3.33
CA ARG A 105 -5.17 -18.20 -2.62
C ARG A 105 -4.58 -19.51 -3.11
N VAL A 106 -4.49 -19.70 -4.43
CA VAL A 106 -3.86 -20.90 -5.00
C VAL A 106 -2.42 -21.00 -4.55
N LYS A 107 -1.68 -19.90 -4.57
CA LYS A 107 -0.30 -19.83 -4.08
C LYS A 107 -0.22 -20.20 -2.59
N ALA A 108 -1.05 -19.63 -1.75
CA ALA A 108 -1.08 -19.92 -0.31
C ALA A 108 -1.43 -21.38 -0.02
N TYR A 109 -2.40 -21.95 -0.75
CA TYR A 109 -2.74 -23.37 -0.64
C TYR A 109 -1.53 -24.25 -1.00
N VAL A 110 -0.85 -23.98 -2.10
CA VAL A 110 0.33 -24.76 -2.51
C VAL A 110 1.44 -24.66 -1.48
N GLN A 111 1.74 -23.45 -1.00
CA GLN A 111 2.75 -23.24 0.04
C GLN A 111 2.42 -24.02 1.31
N ARG A 112 1.16 -23.95 1.77
CA ARG A 112 0.69 -24.72 2.93
C ARG A 112 0.86 -26.21 2.71
N THR A 113 0.47 -26.73 1.56
CA THR A 113 0.54 -28.17 1.26
C THR A 113 2.00 -28.67 1.17
N VAL A 114 2.90 -27.88 0.60
CA VAL A 114 4.31 -28.25 0.46
C VAL A 114 5.08 -28.16 1.78
N PHE A 115 4.80 -27.15 2.62
CA PHE A 115 5.59 -26.90 3.83
C PHE A 115 5.06 -27.62 5.09
N LEU A 116 3.79 -28.01 5.12
CA LEU A 116 3.25 -28.70 6.29
C LEU A 116 3.64 -30.17 6.30
N ARG A 117 4.07 -30.63 7.48
CA ARG A 117 4.49 -32.01 7.74
C ARG A 117 3.37 -33.03 7.42
N ASP A 118 2.14 -32.64 7.65
CA ASP A 118 0.96 -33.52 7.52
C ASP A 118 0.77 -34.03 6.08
N PHE A 119 1.13 -33.22 5.10
CA PHE A 119 1.03 -33.58 3.67
C PHE A 119 2.30 -34.22 3.08
N SER A 120 3.37 -34.34 3.88
CA SER A 120 4.69 -34.77 3.36
C SER A 120 4.70 -36.22 2.88
N LYS A 121 3.87 -37.11 3.44
CA LYS A 121 3.74 -38.51 3.02
C LYS A 121 3.01 -38.59 1.68
N ASP A 122 1.87 -37.90 1.56
CA ASP A 122 1.04 -37.92 0.36
C ASP A 122 1.78 -37.32 -0.84
N MET A 123 2.60 -36.30 -0.59
CA MET A 123 3.44 -35.66 -1.61
C MET A 123 4.54 -36.58 -2.15
N ARG A 124 5.05 -37.51 -1.33
CA ARG A 124 6.12 -38.45 -1.74
C ARG A 124 5.59 -39.73 -2.37
N THR A 125 4.40 -40.17 -1.96
CA THR A 125 3.80 -41.43 -2.44
C THR A 125 2.97 -41.27 -3.70
N SER A 126 2.52 -40.04 -3.98
CA SER A 126 1.68 -39.74 -5.13
C SER A 126 2.35 -38.70 -6.05
N ASN A 127 2.09 -38.78 -7.35
CA ASN A 127 2.62 -37.80 -8.33
C ASN A 127 1.86 -36.42 -8.27
N ILE A 128 1.23 -36.13 -7.12
CA ILE A 128 0.48 -34.91 -6.87
C ILE A 128 1.39 -33.67 -6.91
N PHE A 129 2.64 -33.81 -6.51
CA PHE A 129 3.60 -32.71 -6.51
C PHE A 129 3.71 -32.00 -7.87
N ALA A 130 3.82 -32.75 -8.95
CA ALA A 130 3.91 -32.19 -10.30
C ALA A 130 2.64 -31.40 -10.69
N VAL A 131 1.46 -31.89 -10.30
CA VAL A 131 0.19 -31.21 -10.57
C VAL A 131 0.06 -29.90 -9.75
N ILE A 132 0.45 -29.96 -8.50
CA ILE A 132 0.43 -28.79 -7.59
C ILE A 132 1.40 -27.72 -8.09
N MET A 133 2.62 -28.11 -8.47
CA MET A 133 3.62 -27.18 -9.03
C MET A 133 3.15 -26.53 -10.32
N LYS A 134 2.52 -27.27 -11.22
CA LYS A 134 1.92 -26.71 -12.44
C LYS A 134 0.86 -25.65 -12.14
N ARG A 135 0.01 -25.88 -11.15
CA ARG A 135 -0.99 -24.90 -10.71
C ARG A 135 -0.34 -23.67 -10.08
N PHE A 136 0.71 -23.86 -9.30
CA PHE A 136 1.48 -22.78 -8.71
C PHE A 136 2.12 -21.88 -9.78
N GLU A 137 2.80 -22.50 -10.76
CA GLU A 137 3.41 -21.76 -11.88
C GLU A 137 2.36 -21.00 -12.69
N ALA A 138 1.20 -21.60 -12.96
CA ALA A 138 0.11 -20.95 -13.66
C ALA A 138 -0.41 -19.71 -12.88
N SER A 139 -0.56 -19.83 -11.56
CA SER A 139 -1.00 -18.71 -10.72
C SER A 139 0.05 -17.58 -10.65
N ILE A 140 1.34 -17.92 -10.64
CA ILE A 140 2.41 -16.94 -10.70
C ILE A 140 2.42 -16.21 -12.05
N LYS A 141 2.30 -16.94 -13.16
CA LYS A 141 2.25 -16.34 -14.50
C LYS A 141 1.07 -15.37 -14.62
N ALA A 142 -0.11 -15.77 -14.16
CA ALA A 142 -1.29 -14.89 -14.13
C ALA A 142 -1.05 -13.63 -13.28
N ASN A 143 -0.42 -13.75 -12.12
CA ASN A 143 -0.06 -12.58 -11.31
C ASN A 143 0.95 -11.66 -11.99
N ILE A 144 1.93 -12.20 -12.70
CA ILE A 144 2.90 -11.41 -13.47
C ILE A 144 2.20 -10.62 -14.57
N GLU A 145 1.22 -11.20 -15.26
CA GLU A 145 0.44 -10.49 -16.29
C GLU A 145 -0.37 -9.34 -15.70
N ILE A 146 -1.01 -9.56 -14.55
CA ILE A 146 -1.71 -8.51 -13.80
C ILE A 146 -0.73 -7.41 -13.40
N LEU A 147 0.42 -7.76 -12.82
CA LEU A 147 1.45 -6.80 -12.43
C LEU A 147 1.98 -5.99 -13.61
N LYS A 148 2.19 -6.58 -14.78
CA LYS A 148 2.61 -5.87 -15.98
C LYS A 148 1.55 -4.87 -16.45
N ARG A 149 0.26 -5.26 -16.42
CA ARG A 149 -0.86 -4.40 -16.82
C ARG A 149 -1.01 -3.17 -15.93
N TYR A 150 -0.90 -3.35 -14.62
CA TYR A 150 -1.01 -2.25 -13.66
C TYR A 150 0.32 -1.51 -13.44
N GLY A 151 1.45 -2.15 -13.66
CA GLY A 151 2.78 -1.63 -13.39
C GLY A 151 3.08 -0.32 -14.09
N VAL A 152 2.78 -0.23 -15.39
CA VAL A 152 2.98 1.00 -16.17
C VAL A 152 2.14 2.16 -15.61
N LYS A 153 0.87 1.91 -15.27
CA LYS A 153 0.00 2.94 -14.69
C LYS A 153 0.52 3.41 -13.33
N LEU A 154 0.91 2.47 -12.47
CA LEU A 154 1.45 2.78 -11.15
C LEU A 154 2.79 3.53 -11.24
N PHE A 155 3.64 3.16 -12.19
CA PHE A 155 4.88 3.87 -12.47
C PHE A 155 4.63 5.32 -12.90
N LEU A 156 3.69 5.54 -13.82
CA LEU A 156 3.32 6.89 -14.25
C LEU A 156 2.77 7.73 -13.08
N TYR A 157 1.87 7.17 -12.27
CA TYR A 157 1.39 7.87 -11.07
C TYR A 157 2.53 8.22 -10.12
N SER A 158 3.47 7.29 -9.89
CA SER A 158 4.62 7.55 -9.02
C SER A 158 5.55 8.62 -9.60
N MET A 159 5.83 8.60 -10.91
CA MET A 159 6.64 9.65 -11.55
C MET A 159 6.00 11.03 -11.41
N VAL A 160 4.70 11.13 -11.70
CA VAL A 160 4.00 12.43 -11.59
C VAL A 160 3.95 12.88 -10.14
N SER A 161 3.69 11.97 -9.19
CA SER A 161 3.72 12.26 -7.75
C SER A 161 5.08 12.81 -7.31
N SER A 162 6.20 12.16 -7.68
CA SER A 162 7.55 12.62 -7.33
C SER A 162 7.91 13.97 -7.98
N LEU A 163 7.45 14.23 -9.20
CA LEU A 163 7.65 15.53 -9.84
C LEU A 163 7.00 16.67 -9.05
N PHE A 164 5.77 16.47 -8.61
CA PHE A 164 5.03 17.49 -7.86
C PHE A 164 5.45 17.61 -6.39
N SER A 165 5.90 16.50 -5.76
CA SER A 165 6.28 16.49 -4.34
C SER A 165 7.73 16.95 -4.10
N GLU A 166 8.64 16.64 -5.03
CA GLU A 166 10.05 16.83 -4.81
C GLU A 166 10.67 17.79 -5.83
N VAL A 167 10.54 17.51 -7.12
CA VAL A 167 11.29 18.24 -8.15
C VAL A 167 10.83 19.68 -8.26
N ILE A 168 9.53 19.93 -8.36
CA ILE A 168 9.00 21.30 -8.51
C ILE A 168 9.28 22.16 -7.28
N PRO A 169 9.03 21.73 -6.03
CA PRO A 169 9.36 22.51 -4.85
C PRO A 169 10.87 22.78 -4.71
N ILE A 170 11.71 21.76 -4.91
CA ILE A 170 13.16 21.93 -4.75
C ILE A 170 13.73 22.85 -5.83
N VAL A 171 13.43 22.60 -7.09
CA VAL A 171 13.93 23.44 -8.19
C VAL A 171 13.37 24.85 -8.10
N GLY A 172 12.10 25.00 -7.74
CA GLY A 172 11.46 26.30 -7.55
C GLY A 172 12.10 27.11 -6.44
N THR A 173 12.31 26.52 -5.27
CA THR A 173 12.94 27.20 -4.12
C THR A 173 14.41 27.57 -4.40
N LEU A 174 15.18 26.64 -5.00
CA LEU A 174 16.58 26.93 -5.35
C LEU A 174 16.69 27.99 -6.43
N SER A 175 15.84 27.98 -7.45
CA SER A 175 15.86 29.01 -8.51
C SER A 175 15.48 30.37 -7.98
N TYR A 176 14.50 30.44 -7.08
CA TYR A 176 14.12 31.72 -6.45
C TYR A 176 15.18 32.22 -5.49
N ALA A 177 15.80 31.36 -4.68
CA ALA A 177 16.93 31.72 -3.82
C ALA A 177 18.13 32.22 -4.61
N GLY A 178 18.45 31.59 -5.74
CA GLY A 178 19.48 32.05 -6.65
C GLY A 178 19.18 33.44 -7.25
N TYR A 179 17.92 33.67 -7.65
CA TYR A 179 17.48 34.98 -8.12
C TYR A 179 17.59 36.05 -7.04
N GLU A 180 17.16 35.77 -5.83
CA GLU A 180 17.27 36.70 -4.67
C GLU A 180 18.71 37.04 -4.34
N PHE A 181 19.63 36.05 -4.39
CA PHE A 181 21.06 36.26 -4.20
C PHE A 181 21.69 37.20 -5.25
N VAL A 182 21.33 37.01 -6.52
CA VAL A 182 21.88 37.82 -7.63
C VAL A 182 21.31 39.23 -7.65
N THR A 183 20.01 39.41 -7.32
CA THR A 183 19.34 40.73 -7.43
C THR A 183 19.45 41.58 -6.19
N LEU A 184 19.39 41.00 -5.01
CA LEU A 184 19.39 41.72 -3.73
C LEU A 184 20.76 41.78 -3.04
N GLY A 185 21.77 41.02 -3.51
CA GLY A 185 23.14 41.03 -2.99
C GLY A 185 23.25 40.64 -1.50
N SER A 186 22.16 40.19 -0.91
CA SER A 186 22.12 39.84 0.51
C SER A 186 21.22 38.65 0.76
N MET A 187 21.80 37.47 0.85
CA MET A 187 21.24 36.53 1.81
C MET A 187 21.60 37.05 3.18
N THR A 188 20.75 37.83 3.80
CA THR A 188 20.90 38.10 5.23
C THR A 188 20.62 36.79 5.94
N ALA A 189 21.70 36.08 6.29
CA ALA A 189 21.68 35.10 7.35
C ALA A 189 21.44 35.89 8.66
N SER A 190 20.20 36.04 9.03
CA SER A 190 19.80 36.49 10.36
C SER A 190 19.29 35.31 11.16
#